data_0d6faafd5c5aebfb8632e0b04440b4f1
#
_entry.id   0d6faafd5c5aebfb8632e0b04440b4f1
#
_cell.length_a   1.000
_cell.length_b   1.000
_cell.length_c   1.000
_cell.angle_alpha   90.00
_cell.angle_beta   90.00
_cell.angle_gamma   90.00
#
_symmetry.space_group_name_H-M   'P 1'
#
loop_
_entity.id
_entity.type
_entity.pdbx_description
1 polymer ?
#
loop_
_entity_poly.entity_id
_entity_poly.type
_entity_poly.pdbx_seq_one_letter_code
_entity_poly.pdbx_strand_id
1 'polypeptide(L)'
;MRLMSRIAFALLATAALVAGGPASAQQKLKWAHVYETSEPYHTESVWAAAEIKKRTNGKFDIEVFPASSLGKETDINQGMALGTVDMIISGPSFAARSYPRIGIAYYPFIFRDGDHLLAYSKSPVFKEMIDGYREKTGIQILAYTYYGARHTTSKTAFTDCAGMKGLKIRVPDV
;
A
#
# COMPACT_ATOMS: atom_id res chain seq x y z
N MET A 1 13.29 34.75 -55.33
CA MET A 1 12.92 33.35 -55.08
C MET A 1 13.72 32.68 -53.94
N ARG A 2 15.03 32.92 -53.78
CA ARG A 2 15.85 32.22 -52.71
C ARG A 2 15.53 32.70 -51.28
N LEU A 3 15.06 33.92 -51.06
CA LEU A 3 14.77 34.45 -49.74
C LEU A 3 13.45 33.91 -49.18
N MET A 4 12.41 33.80 -49.97
CA MET A 4 11.10 33.24 -49.57
C MET A 4 11.16 31.76 -49.20
N SER A 5 12.06 31.00 -49.86
CA SER A 5 12.28 29.57 -49.56
C SER A 5 12.95 29.36 -48.17
N ARG A 6 13.83 30.27 -47.74
CA ARG A 6 14.48 30.21 -46.43
C ARG A 6 13.57 30.56 -45.27
N ILE A 7 12.62 31.50 -45.48
CA ILE A 7 11.60 31.88 -44.48
C ILE A 7 10.57 30.75 -44.29
N ALA A 8 10.13 30.10 -45.41
CA ALA A 8 9.22 28.97 -45.32
C ALA A 8 9.84 27.76 -44.56
N PHE A 9 11.12 27.47 -44.77
CA PHE A 9 11.83 26.41 -44.06
C PHE A 9 12.00 26.71 -42.57
N ALA A 10 12.23 27.97 -42.17
CA ALA A 10 12.36 28.38 -40.77
C ALA A 10 11.00 28.30 -40.03
N LEU A 11 9.91 28.62 -40.70
CA LEU A 11 8.55 28.51 -40.12
C LEU A 11 8.09 27.07 -39.94
N LEU A 12 8.47 26.13 -40.82
CA LEU A 12 8.20 24.71 -40.66
C LEU A 12 9.01 24.10 -39.50
N ALA A 13 10.26 24.51 -39.30
CA ALA A 13 11.12 24.02 -38.22
C ALA A 13 10.62 24.47 -36.82
N THR A 14 10.06 25.68 -36.71
CA THR A 14 9.48 26.18 -35.45
C THR A 14 8.13 25.51 -35.13
N ALA A 15 7.32 25.13 -36.11
CA ALA A 15 6.07 24.41 -35.90
C ALA A 15 6.27 22.97 -35.38
N ALA A 16 7.36 22.31 -35.75
CA ALA A 16 7.71 20.97 -35.28
C ALA A 16 8.15 20.90 -33.80
N LEU A 17 8.68 22.01 -33.25
CA LEU A 17 9.11 22.07 -31.85
C LEU A 17 7.94 22.30 -30.87
N VAL A 18 6.80 22.81 -31.35
CA VAL A 18 5.61 23.10 -30.52
C VAL A 18 4.68 21.88 -30.43
N ALA A 19 4.80 20.89 -31.32
CA ALA A 19 3.99 19.69 -31.33
C ALA A 19 4.41 18.63 -30.29
N GLY A 20 5.54 18.81 -29.60
CA GLY A 20 5.93 18.01 -28.46
C GLY A 20 5.16 18.47 -27.21
N GLY A 21 3.89 18.04 -27.06
CA GLY A 21 3.18 18.16 -25.78
C GLY A 21 4.05 17.64 -24.64
N PRO A 22 3.85 18.10 -23.38
CA PRO A 22 4.63 17.62 -22.26
C PRO A 22 4.51 16.10 -22.20
N ALA A 23 5.59 15.38 -22.56
CA ALA A 23 5.68 13.96 -22.31
C ALA A 23 5.56 13.80 -20.80
N SER A 24 4.38 13.39 -20.31
CA SER A 24 4.18 13.09 -18.91
C SER A 24 5.18 11.99 -18.55
N ALA A 25 6.25 12.36 -17.85
CA ALA A 25 7.25 11.39 -17.45
C ALA A 25 6.56 10.28 -16.64
N GLN A 26 6.78 9.03 -17.04
CA GLN A 26 6.26 7.87 -16.32
C GLN A 26 6.80 7.88 -14.90
N GLN A 27 5.92 7.84 -13.92
CA GLN A 27 6.26 7.77 -12.51
C GLN A 27 6.34 6.30 -12.09
N LYS A 28 7.54 5.85 -11.74
CA LYS A 28 7.75 4.51 -11.20
C LYS A 28 7.51 4.52 -9.70
N LEU A 29 6.68 3.59 -9.21
CA LEU A 29 6.33 3.45 -7.80
C LEU A 29 6.66 2.04 -7.33
N LYS A 30 7.05 1.91 -6.05
CA LYS A 30 7.33 0.64 -5.40
C LYS A 30 6.19 0.29 -4.45
N TRP A 31 5.61 -0.90 -4.65
CA TRP A 31 4.59 -1.45 -3.76
C TRP A 31 5.13 -2.68 -3.03
N ALA A 32 5.42 -2.56 -1.75
CA ALA A 32 6.00 -3.63 -0.94
C ALA A 32 4.98 -4.31 -0.03
N HIS A 33 5.15 -5.61 0.17
CA HIS A 33 4.40 -6.38 1.15
C HIS A 33 5.16 -7.64 1.59
N VAL A 34 4.73 -8.25 2.71
CA VAL A 34 5.39 -9.41 3.31
C VAL A 34 4.80 -10.76 2.89
N TYR A 35 3.71 -10.75 2.14
CA TYR A 35 2.94 -11.94 1.75
C TYR A 35 3.64 -12.71 0.64
N GLU A 36 3.51 -14.04 0.66
CA GLU A 36 4.06 -14.93 -0.36
C GLU A 36 3.35 -14.73 -1.71
N THR A 37 4.04 -15.11 -2.80
CA THR A 37 3.52 -14.92 -4.17
C THR A 37 2.29 -15.78 -4.48
N SER A 38 2.04 -16.82 -3.70
CA SER A 38 0.84 -17.66 -3.79
C SER A 38 -0.39 -17.07 -3.08
N GLU A 39 -0.22 -16.01 -2.28
CA GLU A 39 -1.31 -15.43 -1.51
C GLU A 39 -2.12 -14.41 -2.31
N PRO A 40 -3.45 -14.29 -2.03
CA PRO A 40 -4.32 -13.34 -2.71
C PRO A 40 -3.83 -11.90 -2.65
N TYR A 41 -3.22 -11.46 -1.55
CA TYR A 41 -2.68 -10.11 -1.45
C TYR A 41 -1.61 -9.81 -2.49
N HIS A 42 -0.78 -10.81 -2.88
CA HIS A 42 0.17 -10.61 -3.96
C HIS A 42 -0.53 -10.56 -5.32
N THR A 43 -1.36 -11.55 -5.62
CA THR A 43 -2.01 -11.65 -6.94
C THR A 43 -2.88 -10.44 -7.24
N GLU A 44 -3.63 -9.96 -6.24
CA GLU A 44 -4.45 -8.75 -6.36
C GLU A 44 -3.61 -7.47 -6.48
N SER A 45 -2.46 -7.40 -5.81
CA SER A 45 -1.55 -6.25 -5.96
C SER A 45 -0.97 -6.17 -7.38
N VAL A 46 -0.57 -7.31 -7.95
CA VAL A 46 -0.07 -7.37 -9.33
C VAL A 46 -1.17 -6.97 -10.33
N TRP A 47 -2.37 -7.49 -10.14
CA TRP A 47 -3.53 -7.12 -10.96
C TRP A 47 -3.84 -5.62 -10.84
N ALA A 48 -3.87 -5.08 -9.62
CA ALA A 48 -4.16 -3.67 -9.38
C ALA A 48 -3.08 -2.75 -9.99
N ALA A 49 -1.80 -3.12 -9.88
CA ALA A 49 -0.69 -2.39 -10.51
C ALA A 49 -0.85 -2.32 -12.04
N ALA A 50 -1.22 -3.45 -12.67
CA ALA A 50 -1.49 -3.49 -14.11
C ALA A 50 -2.69 -2.64 -14.52
N GLU A 51 -3.79 -2.68 -13.74
CA GLU A 51 -4.98 -1.86 -13.99
C GLU A 51 -4.73 -0.36 -13.79
N ILE A 52 -3.94 0.02 -12.78
CA ILE A 52 -3.53 1.42 -12.58
C ILE A 52 -2.70 1.90 -13.77
N LYS A 53 -1.72 1.12 -14.22
CA LYS A 53 -0.92 1.47 -15.41
C LYS A 53 -1.81 1.68 -16.64
N LYS A 54 -2.74 0.78 -16.87
CA LYS A 54 -3.70 0.84 -17.99
C LYS A 54 -4.60 2.07 -17.89
N ARG A 55 -5.25 2.31 -16.73
CA ARG A 55 -6.20 3.41 -16.52
C ARG A 55 -5.55 4.79 -16.52
N THR A 56 -4.25 4.85 -16.25
CA THR A 56 -3.47 6.09 -16.25
C THR A 56 -2.69 6.31 -17.54
N ASN A 57 -2.95 5.50 -18.59
CA ASN A 57 -2.22 5.54 -19.86
C ASN A 57 -0.70 5.48 -19.65
N GLY A 58 -0.24 4.64 -18.70
CA GLY A 58 1.17 4.44 -18.38
C GLY A 58 1.80 5.56 -17.54
N LYS A 59 1.03 6.53 -17.05
CA LYS A 59 1.54 7.60 -16.18
C LYS A 59 2.15 7.03 -14.89
N PHE A 60 1.50 6.03 -14.28
CA PHE A 60 2.02 5.31 -13.13
C PHE A 60 2.41 3.89 -13.53
N ASP A 61 3.62 3.49 -13.15
CA ASP A 61 4.17 2.15 -13.34
C ASP A 61 4.59 1.61 -11.97
N ILE A 62 3.80 0.68 -11.44
CA ILE A 62 3.96 0.17 -10.07
C ILE A 62 4.65 -1.18 -10.13
N GLU A 63 5.82 -1.28 -9.49
CA GLU A 63 6.53 -2.53 -9.29
C GLU A 63 6.17 -3.12 -7.92
N VAL A 64 5.69 -4.38 -7.91
CA VAL A 64 5.28 -5.08 -6.68
C VAL A 64 6.44 -5.90 -6.13
N PHE A 65 6.78 -5.70 -4.87
CA PHE A 65 7.85 -6.35 -4.12
C PHE A 65 7.25 -7.28 -3.04
N PRO A 66 7.09 -8.59 -3.33
CA PRO A 66 6.48 -9.55 -2.42
C PRO A 66 7.46 -10.15 -1.42
N ALA A 67 6.96 -11.02 -0.54
CA ALA A 67 7.70 -11.95 0.32
C ALA A 67 8.84 -11.28 1.11
N SER A 68 8.58 -10.08 1.65
CA SER A 68 9.58 -9.31 2.41
C SER A 68 10.86 -8.96 1.62
N SER A 69 10.79 -8.89 0.28
CA SER A 69 11.96 -8.60 -0.57
C SER A 69 12.57 -7.22 -0.32
N LEU A 70 11.80 -6.26 0.21
CA LEU A 70 12.29 -4.95 0.66
C LEU A 70 12.40 -4.83 2.20
N GLY A 71 12.36 -5.94 2.91
CA GLY A 71 12.44 -6.00 4.37
C GLY A 71 11.15 -6.47 5.03
N LYS A 72 11.19 -6.62 6.35
CA LYS A 72 10.06 -7.00 7.18
C LYS A 72 9.00 -5.88 7.19
N GLU A 73 7.84 -6.17 7.72
CA GLU A 73 6.74 -5.18 7.78
C GLU A 73 7.12 -3.89 8.50
N THR A 74 7.95 -3.97 9.55
CA THR A 74 8.55 -2.80 10.21
C THR A 74 9.41 -1.97 9.27
N ASP A 75 10.22 -2.63 8.44
CA ASP A 75 11.20 -1.97 7.55
C ASP A 75 10.49 -1.25 6.41
N ILE A 76 9.46 -1.89 5.81
CA ILE A 76 8.68 -1.25 4.72
C ILE A 76 7.81 -0.09 5.24
N ASN A 77 7.32 -0.14 6.49
CA ASN A 77 6.64 1.00 7.11
C ASN A 77 7.60 2.18 7.34
N GLN A 78 8.84 1.91 7.77
CA GLN A 78 9.87 2.94 7.86
C GLN A 78 10.24 3.47 6.46
N GLY A 79 10.38 2.59 5.49
CA GLY A 79 10.64 2.94 4.10
C GLY A 79 9.60 3.89 3.52
N MET A 80 8.31 3.67 3.84
CA MET A 80 7.22 4.57 3.46
C MET A 80 7.37 5.95 4.13
N ALA A 81 7.68 6.00 5.41
CA ALA A 81 7.89 7.25 6.12
C ALA A 81 9.10 8.05 5.59
N LEU A 82 10.11 7.35 5.06
CA LEU A 82 11.33 7.94 4.45
C LEU A 82 11.20 8.18 2.94
N GLY A 83 10.09 7.77 2.31
CA GLY A 83 9.87 7.90 0.87
C GLY A 83 10.70 6.95 0.00
N THR A 84 11.23 5.86 0.54
CA THR A 84 11.96 4.83 -0.22
C THR A 84 11.05 3.74 -0.76
N VAL A 85 9.82 3.65 -0.24
CA VAL A 85 8.71 2.80 -0.68
C VAL A 85 7.47 3.70 -0.80
N ASP A 86 6.68 3.52 -1.86
CA ASP A 86 5.55 4.40 -2.17
C ASP A 86 4.21 3.82 -1.70
N MET A 87 4.07 2.50 -1.71
CA MET A 87 2.85 1.79 -1.31
C MET A 87 3.21 0.55 -0.50
N ILE A 88 2.41 0.23 0.51
CA ILE A 88 2.56 -1.00 1.31
C ILE A 88 1.21 -1.65 1.60
N ILE A 89 1.24 -2.95 1.87
CA ILE A 89 0.18 -3.63 2.61
C ILE A 89 0.71 -3.88 4.02
N SER A 90 0.01 -3.35 5.03
CA SER A 90 0.45 -3.43 6.42
C SER A 90 -0.72 -3.47 7.38
N GLY A 91 -0.51 -4.07 8.55
CA GLY A 91 -1.50 -4.12 9.62
C GLY A 91 -1.59 -2.82 10.43
N PRO A 92 -2.75 -2.51 11.03
CA PRO A 92 -2.93 -1.31 11.86
C PRO A 92 -1.97 -1.22 13.03
N SER A 93 -1.47 -2.33 13.56
CA SER A 93 -0.49 -2.35 14.64
C SER A 93 0.83 -1.65 14.27
N PHE A 94 1.26 -1.78 13.01
CA PHE A 94 2.47 -1.10 12.53
C PHE A 94 2.23 0.40 12.31
N ALA A 95 1.06 0.79 11.80
CA ALA A 95 0.64 2.19 11.71
C ALA A 95 0.51 2.86 13.09
N ALA A 96 0.12 2.09 14.12
CA ALA A 96 -0.03 2.56 15.49
C ALA A 96 1.28 3.07 16.13
N ARG A 97 2.43 2.65 15.62
CA ARG A 97 3.73 3.20 16.07
C ARG A 97 3.86 4.70 15.82
N SER A 98 3.29 5.18 14.73
CA SER A 98 3.28 6.60 14.36
C SER A 98 2.02 7.34 14.82
N TYR A 99 0.89 6.64 14.92
CA TYR A 99 -0.39 7.18 15.36
C TYR A 99 -1.15 6.13 16.20
N PRO A 100 -0.95 6.09 17.53
CA PRO A 100 -1.45 5.02 18.40
C PRO A 100 -2.95 4.75 18.32
N ARG A 101 -3.78 5.77 18.09
CA ARG A 101 -5.24 5.63 18.01
C ARG A 101 -5.71 4.64 16.94
N ILE A 102 -5.01 4.51 15.81
CA ILE A 102 -5.38 3.60 14.73
C ILE A 102 -5.21 2.13 15.14
N GLY A 103 -4.39 1.85 16.15
CA GLY A 103 -4.13 0.52 16.67
C GLY A 103 -5.36 -0.17 17.26
N ILE A 104 -6.42 0.58 17.61
CA ILE A 104 -7.66 -0.01 18.16
C ILE A 104 -8.24 -1.07 17.21
N ALA A 105 -8.10 -0.90 15.92
CA ALA A 105 -8.58 -1.84 14.91
C ALA A 105 -7.82 -3.18 14.88
N TYR A 106 -6.78 -3.34 15.71
CA TYR A 106 -5.94 -4.54 15.78
C TYR A 106 -6.04 -5.27 17.12
N TYR A 107 -6.74 -4.71 18.12
CA TYR A 107 -6.87 -5.36 19.42
C TYR A 107 -7.65 -6.67 19.32
N PRO A 108 -7.25 -7.71 20.08
CA PRO A 108 -7.99 -8.96 20.15
C PRO A 108 -9.46 -8.74 20.50
N PHE A 109 -10.35 -9.48 19.84
CA PHE A 109 -11.80 -9.50 20.10
C PHE A 109 -12.54 -8.17 19.93
N ILE A 110 -11.90 -7.13 19.33
CA ILE A 110 -12.56 -5.84 19.07
C ILE A 110 -13.66 -5.97 18.01
N PHE A 111 -13.51 -6.88 17.04
CA PHE A 111 -14.53 -7.22 16.06
C PHE A 111 -15.09 -8.60 16.31
N ARG A 112 -16.41 -8.77 16.17
CA ARG A 112 -17.09 -10.06 16.31
C ARG A 112 -16.80 -10.98 15.13
N ASP A 113 -16.77 -10.40 13.91
CA ASP A 113 -16.68 -11.08 12.63
C ASP A 113 -16.16 -10.11 11.53
N GLY A 114 -16.03 -10.62 10.30
CA GLY A 114 -15.60 -9.82 9.15
C GLY A 114 -16.59 -8.72 8.79
N ASP A 115 -17.90 -8.96 8.94
CA ASP A 115 -18.95 -7.97 8.62
C ASP A 115 -18.88 -6.78 9.58
N HIS A 116 -18.61 -7.04 10.86
CA HIS A 116 -18.38 -5.96 11.84
C HIS A 116 -17.13 -5.13 11.49
N LEU A 117 -16.03 -5.76 11.05
CA LEU A 117 -14.84 -5.05 10.58
C LEU A 117 -15.16 -4.22 9.33
N LEU A 118 -15.90 -4.76 8.36
CA LEU A 118 -16.30 -4.03 7.16
C LEU A 118 -17.26 -2.88 7.47
N ALA A 119 -18.16 -3.04 8.45
CA ALA A 119 -19.01 -1.95 8.94
C ALA A 119 -18.16 -0.84 9.59
N TYR A 120 -17.17 -1.22 10.42
CA TYR A 120 -16.22 -0.27 10.99
C TYR A 120 -15.47 0.51 9.91
N SER A 121 -14.98 -0.16 8.86
CA SER A 121 -14.23 0.48 7.77
C SER A 121 -15.03 1.55 6.99
N LYS A 122 -16.35 1.52 7.09
CA LYS A 122 -17.28 2.49 6.48
C LYS A 122 -17.78 3.54 7.48
N SER A 123 -17.36 3.46 8.74
CA SER A 123 -17.88 4.30 9.82
C SER A 123 -17.19 5.66 9.88
N PRO A 124 -17.85 6.69 10.47
CA PRO A 124 -17.20 7.97 10.76
C PRO A 124 -15.98 7.82 11.68
N VAL A 125 -15.99 6.85 12.59
CA VAL A 125 -14.87 6.55 13.49
C VAL A 125 -13.63 6.13 12.71
N PHE A 126 -13.80 5.22 11.73
CA PHE A 126 -12.68 4.84 10.88
C PHE A 126 -12.16 6.02 10.06
N LYS A 127 -13.08 6.84 9.52
CA LYS A 127 -12.70 8.05 8.79
C LYS A 127 -11.86 9.00 9.66
N GLU A 128 -12.26 9.24 10.90
CA GLU A 128 -11.47 10.04 11.85
C GLU A 128 -10.08 9.45 12.08
N MET A 129 -9.97 8.12 12.21
CA MET A 129 -8.68 7.45 12.41
C MET A 129 -7.74 7.61 11.22
N ILE A 130 -8.24 7.41 9.99
CA ILE A 130 -7.39 7.54 8.79
C ILE A 130 -7.02 8.99 8.48
N ASP A 131 -7.90 9.94 8.76
CA ASP A 131 -7.61 11.37 8.59
C ASP A 131 -6.52 11.82 9.59
N GLY A 132 -6.65 11.45 10.88
CA GLY A 132 -5.64 11.75 11.89
C GLY A 132 -4.29 11.06 11.60
N TYR A 133 -4.31 9.85 11.07
CA TYR A 133 -3.09 9.18 10.61
C TYR A 133 -2.42 9.96 9.49
N ARG A 134 -3.19 10.37 8.48
CA ARG A 134 -2.69 11.19 7.36
C ARG A 134 -2.13 12.52 7.82
N GLU A 135 -2.84 13.23 8.70
CA GLU A 135 -2.35 14.51 9.25
C GLU A 135 -1.03 14.35 9.99
N LYS A 136 -0.89 13.27 10.77
CA LYS A 136 0.31 13.01 11.57
C LYS A 136 1.50 12.55 10.74
N THR A 137 1.28 11.78 9.68
CA THR A 137 2.35 11.05 8.97
C THR A 137 2.54 11.46 7.51
N GLY A 138 1.57 12.14 6.91
CA GLY A 138 1.53 12.36 5.46
C GLY A 138 1.12 11.13 4.65
N ILE A 139 0.90 9.96 5.28
CA ILE A 139 0.59 8.71 4.61
C ILE A 139 -0.92 8.54 4.50
N GLN A 140 -1.42 8.22 3.30
CA GLN A 140 -2.83 7.99 3.03
C GLN A 140 -3.15 6.49 3.08
N ILE A 141 -4.10 6.09 3.93
CA ILE A 141 -4.71 4.76 3.87
C ILE A 141 -5.74 4.74 2.74
N LEU A 142 -5.56 3.87 1.77
CA LEU A 142 -6.39 3.77 0.57
C LEU A 142 -7.55 2.77 0.75
N ALA A 143 -7.29 1.67 1.46
CA ALA A 143 -8.28 0.62 1.71
C ALA A 143 -8.00 -0.07 3.04
N TYR A 144 -9.04 -0.67 3.60
CA TYR A 144 -8.98 -1.53 4.78
C TYR A 144 -9.70 -2.83 4.46
N THR A 145 -8.97 -3.94 4.52
CA THR A 145 -9.46 -5.24 4.06
C THR A 145 -9.46 -6.27 5.19
N TYR A 146 -10.40 -7.20 5.14
CA TYR A 146 -10.44 -8.33 6.06
C TYR A 146 -9.54 -9.45 5.54
N TYR A 147 -8.51 -9.81 6.31
CA TYR A 147 -7.57 -10.88 5.96
C TYR A 147 -7.99 -12.25 6.52
N GLY A 148 -8.91 -12.29 7.43
CA GLY A 148 -9.35 -13.51 8.11
C GLY A 148 -9.17 -13.44 9.62
N ALA A 149 -9.69 -14.46 10.31
CA ALA A 149 -9.48 -14.61 11.75
C ALA A 149 -8.05 -15.05 12.04
N ARG A 150 -7.49 -14.55 13.14
CA ARG A 150 -6.16 -14.95 13.60
C ARG A 150 -6.26 -16.25 14.38
N HIS A 151 -5.48 -17.23 13.95
CA HIS A 151 -5.38 -18.53 14.61
C HIS A 151 -3.99 -18.71 15.23
N THR A 152 -3.93 -19.42 16.37
CA THR A 152 -2.67 -19.84 16.97
C THR A 152 -2.27 -21.21 16.45
N THR A 153 -1.06 -21.34 15.96
CA THR A 153 -0.47 -22.63 15.57
C THR A 153 0.54 -23.08 16.63
N SER A 154 0.58 -24.38 16.93
CA SER A 154 1.48 -24.97 17.92
C SER A 154 1.89 -26.37 17.52
N LYS A 155 3.10 -26.81 17.96
CA LYS A 155 3.55 -28.20 17.81
C LYS A 155 2.77 -29.15 18.73
N THR A 156 2.27 -28.66 19.86
CA THR A 156 1.43 -29.41 20.79
C THR A 156 0.00 -28.88 20.72
N ALA A 157 -0.95 -29.77 20.47
CA ALA A 157 -2.36 -29.39 20.42
C ALA A 157 -2.84 -28.91 21.79
N PHE A 158 -3.65 -27.85 21.79
CA PHE A 158 -4.38 -27.38 22.95
C PHE A 158 -5.75 -26.85 22.52
N THR A 159 -6.73 -26.91 23.41
CA THR A 159 -8.12 -26.51 23.13
C THR A 159 -8.60 -25.37 24.01
N ASP A 160 -7.81 -24.97 25.00
CA ASP A 160 -8.14 -23.90 25.94
C ASP A 160 -6.92 -23.06 26.30
N CYS A 161 -7.15 -21.98 27.06
CA CYS A 161 -6.09 -21.08 27.49
C CYS A 161 -5.11 -21.72 28.49
N ALA A 162 -5.52 -22.75 29.22
CA ALA A 162 -4.64 -23.45 30.16
C ALA A 162 -3.52 -24.18 29.40
N GLY A 163 -3.83 -24.75 28.24
CA GLY A 163 -2.86 -25.41 27.38
C GLY A 163 -1.81 -24.46 26.75
N MET A 164 -2.03 -23.15 26.82
CA MET A 164 -1.06 -22.14 26.36
C MET A 164 -0.03 -21.79 27.42
N LYS A 165 -0.22 -22.21 28.67
CA LYS A 165 0.68 -21.85 29.77
C LYS A 165 2.10 -22.35 29.53
N GLY A 166 3.07 -21.45 29.59
CA GLY A 166 4.50 -21.76 29.40
C GLY A 166 4.94 -21.85 27.95
N LEU A 167 4.04 -21.70 26.96
CA LEU A 167 4.42 -21.64 25.54
C LEU A 167 5.05 -20.30 25.21
N LYS A 168 6.12 -20.34 24.42
CA LYS A 168 6.67 -19.16 23.77
C LYS A 168 5.90 -18.90 22.48
N ILE A 169 5.10 -17.84 22.47
CA ILE A 169 4.23 -17.50 21.35
C ILE A 169 4.80 -16.26 20.66
N ARG A 170 4.97 -16.34 19.34
CA ARG A 170 5.29 -15.16 18.50
C ARG A 170 3.98 -14.45 18.17
N VAL A 171 3.94 -13.16 18.43
CA VAL A 171 2.86 -12.25 18.02
C VAL A 171 3.44 -11.17 17.10
N PRO A 172 2.60 -10.49 16.28
CA PRO A 172 3.05 -9.30 15.57
C PRO A 172 3.55 -8.24 16.56
N ASP A 173 4.51 -7.44 16.14
CA ASP A 173 5.00 -6.30 16.90
C ASP A 173 3.87 -5.26 17.03
N VAL A 174 3.44 -4.97 18.22
CA VAL A 174 2.43 -3.97 18.60
C VAL A 174 3.00 -2.95 19.57
#